data_638f2a167325a21a2cbb2d022d0fa592
#
_entry.id   638f2a167325a21a2cbb2d022d0fa592
#
_cell.length_a   1.000
_cell.length_b   1.000
_cell.length_c   1.000
_cell.angle_alpha   90.00
_cell.angle_beta   90.00
_cell.angle_gamma   90.00
#
_symmetry.space_group_name_H-M   'P 1'
#
loop_
_entity.id
_entity.type
_entity.pdbx_description
1 polymer ?
#
loop_
_entity_poly.entity_id
_entity_poly.type
_entity_poly.pdbx_seq_one_letter_code
_entity_poly.pdbx_strand_id
1 'polypeptide(L)'
;MAGIDKRDVQFDAIVNEVVSEAHLSRSLLLPEEIEYIREHALNKPLGVVHIWALGVGVVITGMYFGWNFGLPIGGPIGVLVASLIVCVLYLAWVLALSELSVAMPFAGGPLAFGRRAVGKWFGFLMGWSMFLECLFATIGTGLAAGGYVAFLINPEHPDRKVTTGCAILCALVFLAIQWSGVKQQAVIMLWLTYAAIAALVWFWLGAAPGVSLGRVFTTPLLPSGWSGVLGAVPYALWWLVIIETVALAAEEAHEPHISIPRGLVLAQITLVALVLLTWWFASAAAPYAETGAVDYPLPLVFKKVWGTGWFLTAFSALAVTGMIVSYNGMIYATSRQSFSLGRAGYLPKWLGAVHRTRRTPHVSLVVWTAVTILFILFGHFYEKATAVAILISTLTAVIWYVLAIVCLVILRRKEPELFRPYKVPAYPSLPVFVATLAAIAGCLYAWSNVQVILPTAALYVAAVVWYALWARKKVLPVAPEEVAARIAAELAHKQGVAESKAAAVGTESTGFLAHATAPILMPADPLYTKQMQTAVERITGPALLVGILSLVWMILRTRGVVRGVLSESTEVATVSVLWGFLFVLVSAIGLMSARIHRS
;
A
#
# COMPACT_ATOMS: atom_id res chain seq x y z
N MET A 1 42.59 8.52 -23.39
CA MET A 1 42.19 8.90 -22.02
C MET A 1 40.87 9.62 -22.14
N ALA A 2 39.75 8.95 -21.86
CA ALA A 2 38.45 9.57 -21.84
C ALA A 2 38.42 10.56 -20.67
N GLY A 3 38.07 11.83 -20.96
CA GLY A 3 38.01 12.88 -19.95
C GLY A 3 36.99 12.50 -18.88
N ILE A 4 37.44 12.41 -17.64
CA ILE A 4 36.58 12.21 -16.49
C ILE A 4 35.64 13.44 -16.44
N ASP A 5 34.34 13.23 -16.54
CA ASP A 5 33.35 14.32 -16.46
C ASP A 5 33.45 14.94 -15.06
N LYS A 6 33.59 16.29 -15.03
CA LYS A 6 33.67 17.06 -13.77
C LYS A 6 32.45 16.76 -12.87
N ARG A 7 31.30 16.41 -13.44
CA ARG A 7 30.09 16.01 -12.71
C ARG A 7 30.25 14.69 -11.96
N ASP A 8 30.97 13.73 -12.52
CA ASP A 8 31.26 12.46 -11.91
C ASP A 8 32.17 12.58 -10.68
N VAL A 9 33.22 13.42 -10.79
CA VAL A 9 34.13 13.72 -9.68
C VAL A 9 33.38 14.40 -8.52
N GLN A 10 32.48 15.34 -8.84
CA GLN A 10 31.69 16.04 -7.83
C GLN A 10 30.69 15.12 -7.15
N PHE A 11 30.03 14.22 -7.90
CA PHE A 11 29.11 13.23 -7.36
C PHE A 11 29.82 12.27 -6.39
N ASP A 12 30.96 11.72 -6.79
CA ASP A 12 31.75 10.81 -5.97
C ASP A 12 32.26 11.46 -4.68
N ALA A 13 32.63 12.74 -4.73
CA ALA A 13 33.03 13.51 -3.56
C ALA A 13 31.87 13.65 -2.56
N ILE A 14 30.66 13.99 -3.05
CA ILE A 14 29.46 14.10 -2.22
C ILE A 14 29.05 12.77 -1.62
N VAL A 15 29.10 11.68 -2.41
CA VAL A 15 28.83 10.33 -1.90
C VAL A 15 29.77 9.97 -0.77
N ASN A 16 31.08 10.24 -0.90
CA ASN A 16 32.05 9.93 0.12
C ASN A 16 31.83 10.77 1.39
N GLU A 17 31.51 12.05 1.26
CA GLU A 17 31.21 12.97 2.37
C GLU A 17 29.98 12.48 3.17
N VAL A 18 28.85 12.26 2.48
CA VAL A 18 27.59 11.80 3.13
C VAL A 18 27.71 10.40 3.75
N VAL A 19 28.45 9.48 3.10
CA VAL A 19 28.69 8.14 3.62
C VAL A 19 29.58 8.18 4.85
N SER A 20 30.60 9.06 4.87
CA SER A 20 31.47 9.28 6.03
C SER A 20 30.70 9.86 7.23
N GLU A 21 29.91 10.90 7.00
CA GLU A 21 29.06 11.50 8.05
C GLU A 21 28.03 10.50 8.62
N ALA A 22 27.50 9.60 7.78
CA ALA A 22 26.60 8.56 8.21
C ALA A 22 27.30 7.39 8.94
N HIS A 23 28.61 7.46 9.19
CA HIS A 23 29.42 6.37 9.75
C HIS A 23 29.25 5.04 9.00
N LEU A 24 29.06 5.11 7.69
CA LEU A 24 28.95 3.96 6.80
C LEU A 24 30.28 3.77 6.05
N SER A 25 30.57 2.52 5.69
CA SER A 25 31.61 2.23 4.69
C SER A 25 31.01 2.26 3.29
N ARG A 26 31.68 2.92 2.32
CA ARG A 26 31.25 2.89 0.91
C ARG A 26 31.08 1.45 0.37
N SER A 27 31.82 0.49 0.92
CA SER A 27 31.70 -0.93 0.58
C SER A 27 30.36 -1.57 0.98
N LEU A 28 29.55 -0.90 1.80
CA LEU A 28 28.19 -1.35 2.16
C LEU A 28 27.16 -0.97 1.10
N LEU A 29 27.45 0.02 0.24
CA LEU A 29 26.65 0.37 -0.92
C LEU A 29 27.15 -0.44 -2.11
N LEU A 30 26.23 -1.11 -2.81
CA LEU A 30 26.55 -1.78 -4.05
C LEU A 30 26.87 -0.75 -5.15
N PRO A 31 27.78 -1.00 -6.09
CA PRO A 31 28.04 -0.09 -7.21
C PRO A 31 26.77 0.29 -7.99
N GLU A 32 25.85 -0.68 -8.10
CA GLU A 32 24.55 -0.50 -8.75
C GLU A 32 23.60 0.41 -7.95
N GLU A 33 23.72 0.45 -6.61
CA GLU A 33 22.96 1.38 -5.75
C GLU A 33 23.46 2.81 -5.90
N ILE A 34 24.76 3.01 -5.96
CA ILE A 34 25.35 4.34 -6.16
C ILE A 34 24.91 4.92 -7.50
N GLU A 35 24.91 4.11 -8.53
CA GLU A 35 24.47 4.52 -9.87
C GLU A 35 22.94 4.75 -9.91
N TYR A 36 22.15 3.92 -9.22
CA TYR A 36 20.72 4.13 -9.03
C TYR A 36 20.44 5.47 -8.35
N ILE A 37 21.17 5.80 -7.27
CA ILE A 37 21.07 7.08 -6.56
C ILE A 37 21.40 8.24 -7.51
N ARG A 38 22.47 8.12 -8.32
CA ARG A 38 22.87 9.12 -9.30
C ARG A 38 21.75 9.47 -10.28
N GLU A 39 21.13 8.45 -10.89
CA GLU A 39 20.07 8.67 -11.87
C GLU A 39 18.76 9.17 -11.27
N HIS A 40 18.37 8.65 -10.10
CA HIS A 40 17.11 9.04 -9.44
C HIS A 40 17.21 10.40 -8.73
N ALA A 41 18.41 10.82 -8.31
CA ALA A 41 18.62 12.16 -7.80
C ALA A 41 18.44 13.24 -8.89
N LEU A 42 18.70 12.88 -10.16
CA LEU A 42 18.67 13.81 -11.30
C LEU A 42 17.41 13.72 -12.15
N ASN A 43 16.70 12.59 -12.15
CA ASN A 43 15.52 12.32 -12.99
C ASN A 43 14.29 12.01 -12.16
N LYS A 44 13.45 13.01 -11.93
CA LYS A 44 12.15 12.88 -11.26
C LYS A 44 11.01 13.09 -12.26
N PRO A 45 10.62 12.05 -13.02
CA PRO A 45 9.69 12.20 -14.13
C PRO A 45 8.21 12.33 -13.73
N LEU A 46 7.86 12.05 -12.46
CA LEU A 46 6.46 11.93 -12.03
C LEU A 46 5.89 13.26 -11.54
N GLY A 47 5.14 13.95 -12.39
CA GLY A 47 4.33 15.12 -12.01
C GLY A 47 2.98 14.73 -11.40
N VAL A 48 2.17 15.73 -11.01
CA VAL A 48 0.86 15.56 -10.35
C VAL A 48 -0.07 14.57 -11.09
N VAL A 49 -0.13 14.65 -12.43
CA VAL A 49 -0.99 13.77 -13.24
C VAL A 49 -0.51 12.33 -13.21
N HIS A 50 0.80 12.09 -13.19
CA HIS A 50 1.36 10.74 -13.06
C HIS A 50 1.11 10.15 -11.67
N ILE A 51 1.23 10.96 -10.62
CA ILE A 51 0.92 10.58 -9.23
C ILE A 51 -0.59 10.28 -9.09
N TRP A 52 -1.46 11.11 -9.67
CA TRP A 52 -2.89 10.86 -9.73
C TRP A 52 -3.20 9.54 -10.46
N ALA A 53 -2.60 9.33 -11.64
CA ALA A 53 -2.81 8.12 -12.43
C ALA A 53 -2.29 6.86 -11.72
N LEU A 54 -1.16 6.97 -11.00
CA LEU A 54 -0.65 5.90 -10.16
C LEU A 54 -1.66 5.58 -9.04
N GLY A 55 -2.11 6.61 -8.29
CA GLY A 55 -3.07 6.43 -7.20
C GLY A 55 -4.41 5.84 -7.65
N VAL A 56 -5.00 6.38 -8.71
CA VAL A 56 -6.26 5.84 -9.28
C VAL A 56 -6.02 4.47 -9.90
N GLY A 57 -4.99 4.34 -10.73
CA GLY A 57 -4.75 3.13 -11.51
C GLY A 57 -4.44 1.90 -10.65
N VAL A 58 -3.67 2.06 -9.56
CA VAL A 58 -3.38 0.93 -8.66
C VAL A 58 -4.64 0.46 -7.93
N VAL A 59 -5.54 1.37 -7.59
CA VAL A 59 -6.74 1.12 -6.77
C VAL A 59 -7.96 0.72 -7.60
N ILE A 60 -8.06 1.17 -8.87
CA ILE A 60 -9.30 1.11 -9.66
C ILE A 60 -9.87 -0.31 -9.83
N THR A 61 -9.05 -1.34 -9.70
CA THR A 61 -9.50 -2.74 -9.67
C THR A 61 -10.54 -2.97 -8.57
N GLY A 62 -10.47 -2.25 -7.46
CA GLY A 62 -11.49 -2.29 -6.42
C GLY A 62 -12.90 -2.01 -6.94
N MET A 63 -13.04 -1.21 -8.03
CA MET A 63 -14.33 -0.95 -8.67
C MET A 63 -14.83 -2.16 -9.46
N TYR A 64 -13.92 -2.97 -9.97
CA TYR A 64 -14.24 -4.11 -10.85
C TYR A 64 -14.59 -5.37 -10.09
N PHE A 65 -14.03 -5.60 -8.89
CA PHE A 65 -14.31 -6.78 -8.08
C PHE A 65 -13.89 -6.59 -6.61
N GLY A 66 -14.26 -7.56 -5.78
CA GLY A 66 -13.83 -7.70 -4.39
C GLY A 66 -14.81 -7.08 -3.40
N TRP A 67 -15.27 -5.86 -3.63
CA TRP A 67 -16.30 -5.22 -2.84
C TRP A 67 -17.64 -5.96 -2.88
N ASN A 68 -17.92 -6.57 -4.03
CA ASN A 68 -19.16 -7.31 -4.29
C ASN A 68 -19.36 -8.49 -3.33
N PHE A 69 -18.30 -9.10 -2.81
CA PHE A 69 -18.39 -10.16 -1.81
C PHE A 69 -19.05 -9.70 -0.48
N GLY A 70 -19.12 -8.40 -0.25
CA GLY A 70 -19.89 -7.80 0.84
C GLY A 70 -21.40 -7.80 0.61
N LEU A 71 -21.88 -7.91 -0.65
CA LEU A 71 -23.30 -7.82 -0.99
C LEU A 71 -24.16 -8.95 -0.37
N PRO A 72 -23.74 -10.21 -0.40
CA PRO A 72 -24.50 -11.30 0.28
C PRO A 72 -24.56 -11.14 1.79
N ILE A 73 -23.61 -10.40 2.39
CA ILE A 73 -23.48 -10.21 3.83
C ILE A 73 -24.32 -9.02 4.31
N GLY A 74 -24.10 -7.86 3.69
CA GLY A 74 -24.70 -6.59 4.13
C GLY A 74 -25.94 -6.17 3.34
N GLY A 75 -26.20 -6.78 2.20
CA GLY A 75 -27.16 -6.26 1.21
C GLY A 75 -26.64 -4.97 0.54
N PRO A 76 -27.38 -4.44 -0.45
CA PRO A 76 -26.95 -3.23 -1.17
C PRO A 76 -26.72 -2.02 -0.25
N ILE A 77 -27.68 -1.72 0.63
CA ILE A 77 -27.61 -0.59 1.56
C ILE A 77 -26.54 -0.79 2.63
N GLY A 78 -26.37 -2.03 3.14
CA GLY A 78 -25.31 -2.32 4.11
C GLY A 78 -23.91 -2.11 3.52
N VAL A 79 -23.70 -2.52 2.27
CA VAL A 79 -22.43 -2.25 1.55
C VAL A 79 -22.25 -0.75 1.29
N LEU A 80 -23.31 0.02 0.96
CA LEU A 80 -23.21 1.48 0.82
C LEU A 80 -22.75 2.12 2.11
N VAL A 81 -23.39 1.81 3.24
CA VAL A 81 -23.04 2.40 4.55
C VAL A 81 -21.59 2.06 4.91
N ALA A 82 -21.18 0.80 4.74
CA ALA A 82 -19.80 0.38 4.94
C ALA A 82 -18.82 1.15 4.03
N SER A 83 -19.18 1.33 2.75
CA SER A 83 -18.37 2.06 1.77
C SER A 83 -18.24 3.54 2.12
N LEU A 84 -19.29 4.21 2.59
CA LEU A 84 -19.24 5.60 3.02
C LEU A 84 -18.31 5.79 4.23
N ILE A 85 -18.37 4.88 5.21
CA ILE A 85 -17.45 4.88 6.36
C ILE A 85 -16.00 4.76 5.88
N VAL A 86 -15.75 3.84 4.96
CA VAL A 86 -14.42 3.61 4.40
C VAL A 86 -13.95 4.79 3.55
N CYS A 87 -14.82 5.40 2.74
CA CYS A 87 -14.48 6.60 1.97
C CYS A 87 -14.02 7.75 2.88
N VAL A 88 -14.70 7.97 4.00
CA VAL A 88 -14.31 8.98 4.99
C VAL A 88 -12.97 8.64 5.64
N LEU A 89 -12.75 7.36 6.00
CA LEU A 89 -11.47 6.88 6.52
C LEU A 89 -10.32 7.21 5.55
N TYR A 90 -10.48 6.84 4.26
CA TYR A 90 -9.42 7.04 3.28
C TYR A 90 -9.19 8.49 2.88
N LEU A 91 -10.24 9.33 2.86
CA LEU A 91 -10.06 10.78 2.69
C LEU A 91 -9.17 11.36 3.82
N ALA A 92 -9.44 10.97 5.06
CA ALA A 92 -8.62 11.39 6.19
C ALA A 92 -7.22 10.75 6.17
N TRP A 93 -7.13 9.49 5.75
CA TRP A 93 -5.88 8.74 5.63
C TRP A 93 -4.91 9.36 4.62
N VAL A 94 -5.36 9.68 3.40
CA VAL A 94 -4.48 10.26 2.37
C VAL A 94 -3.94 11.64 2.77
N LEU A 95 -4.68 12.41 3.58
CA LEU A 95 -4.17 13.66 4.14
C LEU A 95 -3.03 13.42 5.15
N ALA A 96 -3.18 12.42 6.03
CA ALA A 96 -2.13 12.05 6.98
C ALA A 96 -0.89 11.43 6.28
N LEU A 97 -1.13 10.56 5.31
CA LEU A 97 -0.08 9.94 4.50
C LEU A 97 0.70 10.98 3.69
N SER A 98 0.02 11.99 3.15
CA SER A 98 0.67 13.09 2.42
C SER A 98 1.72 13.80 3.27
N GLU A 99 1.47 14.06 4.56
CA GLU A 99 2.47 14.67 5.44
C GLU A 99 3.69 13.78 5.62
N LEU A 100 3.49 12.48 5.91
CA LEU A 100 4.60 11.54 6.08
C LEU A 100 5.43 11.37 4.81
N SER A 101 4.75 11.24 3.66
CA SER A 101 5.41 11.01 2.37
C SER A 101 6.21 12.22 1.89
N VAL A 102 5.75 13.43 2.19
CA VAL A 102 6.45 14.67 1.82
C VAL A 102 7.59 14.99 2.79
N ALA A 103 7.42 14.68 4.09
CA ALA A 103 8.47 14.84 5.08
C ALA A 103 9.62 13.84 4.87
N MET A 104 9.33 12.68 4.29
CA MET A 104 10.29 11.59 4.05
C MET A 104 10.03 10.95 2.68
N PRO A 105 10.42 11.62 1.58
CA PRO A 105 10.15 11.17 0.22
C PRO A 105 11.09 10.06 -0.23
N PHE A 106 10.96 8.87 0.38
CA PHE A 106 11.81 7.71 0.11
C PHE A 106 11.02 6.55 -0.49
N ALA A 107 11.63 5.76 -1.36
CA ALA A 107 11.03 4.58 -1.99
C ALA A 107 10.54 3.52 -0.98
N GLY A 108 11.12 3.49 0.20
CA GLY A 108 10.72 2.60 1.28
C GLY A 108 9.47 3.03 2.05
N GLY A 109 8.95 4.25 1.84
CA GLY A 109 7.73 4.79 2.48
C GLY A 109 7.57 4.35 3.95
N PRO A 110 6.65 3.40 4.25
CA PRO A 110 6.38 2.93 5.60
C PRO A 110 7.60 2.42 6.37
N LEU A 111 8.54 1.75 5.70
CA LEU A 111 9.81 1.33 6.29
C LEU A 111 10.58 2.52 6.85
N ALA A 112 10.72 3.59 6.06
CA ALA A 112 11.42 4.81 6.47
C ALA A 112 10.69 5.53 7.60
N PHE A 113 9.35 5.64 7.53
CA PHE A 113 8.53 6.28 8.56
C PHE A 113 8.71 5.60 9.92
N GLY A 114 8.57 4.27 9.96
CA GLY A 114 8.71 3.49 11.18
C GLY A 114 10.13 3.51 11.73
N ARG A 115 11.14 3.43 10.86
CA ARG A 115 12.56 3.48 11.24
C ARG A 115 12.92 4.80 11.90
N ARG A 116 12.50 5.91 11.32
CA ARG A 116 12.81 7.24 11.83
C ARG A 116 12.04 7.57 13.09
N ALA A 117 10.75 7.24 13.13
CA ALA A 117 9.90 7.54 14.27
C ALA A 117 10.30 6.74 15.52
N VAL A 118 10.50 5.43 15.38
CA VAL A 118 10.63 4.49 16.50
C VAL A 118 11.93 3.71 16.46
N GLY A 119 12.34 3.19 15.31
CA GLY A 119 13.57 2.43 15.16
C GLY A 119 13.47 1.22 14.23
N LYS A 120 14.56 0.46 14.14
CA LYS A 120 14.74 -0.61 13.14
C LYS A 120 13.63 -1.66 13.14
N TRP A 121 13.21 -2.13 14.33
CA TRP A 121 12.15 -3.14 14.45
C TRP A 121 10.81 -2.63 13.92
N PHE A 122 10.44 -1.41 14.32
CA PHE A 122 9.17 -0.83 13.92
C PHE A 122 9.12 -0.52 12.42
N GLY A 123 10.24 -0.06 11.86
CA GLY A 123 10.40 0.09 10.42
C GLY A 123 10.22 -1.24 9.68
N PHE A 124 10.82 -2.33 10.20
CA PHE A 124 10.62 -3.65 9.65
C PHE A 124 9.14 -4.08 9.67
N LEU A 125 8.48 -3.90 10.81
CA LEU A 125 7.08 -4.28 10.97
C LEU A 125 6.17 -3.53 9.98
N MET A 126 6.36 -2.22 9.83
CA MET A 126 5.60 -1.42 8.85
C MET A 126 5.91 -1.80 7.41
N GLY A 127 7.19 -1.95 7.08
CA GLY A 127 7.62 -2.36 5.74
C GLY A 127 7.14 -3.76 5.37
N TRP A 128 7.14 -4.68 6.32
CA TRP A 128 6.61 -6.03 6.14
C TRP A 128 5.09 -6.05 5.95
N SER A 129 4.35 -5.25 6.74
CA SER A 129 2.90 -5.14 6.62
C SER A 129 2.49 -4.63 5.24
N MET A 130 3.11 -3.55 4.75
CA MET A 130 2.85 -3.05 3.40
C MET A 130 3.31 -4.04 2.31
N PHE A 131 4.41 -4.75 2.54
CA PHE A 131 4.85 -5.80 1.61
C PHE A 131 3.80 -6.92 1.47
N LEU A 132 3.26 -7.42 2.59
CA LEU A 132 2.19 -8.43 2.58
C LEU A 132 0.91 -7.91 1.92
N GLU A 133 0.51 -6.69 2.23
CA GLU A 133 -0.61 -6.02 1.58
C GLU A 133 -0.46 -6.05 0.05
N CYS A 134 0.66 -5.55 -0.48
CA CYS A 134 0.92 -5.50 -1.91
C CYS A 134 1.00 -6.91 -2.54
N LEU A 135 1.65 -7.87 -1.88
CA LEU A 135 1.79 -9.24 -2.37
C LEU A 135 0.44 -9.93 -2.49
N PHE A 136 -0.38 -9.90 -1.43
CA PHE A 136 -1.68 -10.56 -1.44
C PHE A 136 -2.69 -9.85 -2.34
N ALA A 137 -2.60 -8.53 -2.48
CA ALA A 137 -3.35 -7.81 -3.48
C ALA A 137 -2.96 -8.22 -4.91
N THR A 138 -1.66 -8.40 -5.18
CA THR A 138 -1.16 -8.89 -6.48
C THR A 138 -1.74 -10.27 -6.79
N ILE A 139 -1.76 -11.19 -5.81
CA ILE A 139 -2.33 -12.54 -5.96
C ILE A 139 -3.84 -12.47 -6.25
N GLY A 140 -4.60 -11.73 -5.44
CA GLY A 140 -6.05 -11.59 -5.58
C GLY A 140 -6.46 -10.97 -6.92
N THR A 141 -5.78 -9.89 -7.31
CA THR A 141 -6.02 -9.20 -8.59
C THR A 141 -5.62 -10.08 -9.78
N GLY A 142 -4.54 -10.86 -9.68
CA GLY A 142 -4.14 -11.80 -10.72
C GLY A 142 -5.20 -12.88 -10.96
N LEU A 143 -5.72 -13.48 -9.90
CA LEU A 143 -6.81 -14.46 -9.99
C LEU A 143 -8.08 -13.86 -10.59
N ALA A 144 -8.47 -12.66 -10.17
CA ALA A 144 -9.64 -11.99 -10.70
C ALA A 144 -9.45 -11.56 -12.16
N ALA A 145 -8.28 -11.08 -12.56
CA ALA A 145 -7.97 -10.79 -13.95
C ALA A 145 -8.12 -12.03 -14.84
N GLY A 146 -7.62 -13.18 -14.36
CA GLY A 146 -7.83 -14.47 -15.01
C GLY A 146 -9.31 -14.83 -15.13
N GLY A 147 -10.12 -14.58 -14.08
CA GLY A 147 -11.58 -14.78 -14.08
C GLY A 147 -12.30 -13.92 -15.11
N TYR A 148 -11.92 -12.65 -15.24
CA TYR A 148 -12.46 -11.76 -16.27
C TYR A 148 -12.18 -12.26 -17.69
N VAL A 149 -10.95 -12.74 -17.94
CA VAL A 149 -10.59 -13.30 -19.24
C VAL A 149 -11.30 -14.62 -19.50
N ALA A 150 -11.42 -15.50 -18.49
CA ALA A 150 -12.15 -16.74 -18.63
C ALA A 150 -13.65 -16.49 -18.95
N PHE A 151 -14.26 -15.51 -18.29
CA PHE A 151 -15.61 -15.07 -18.60
C PHE A 151 -15.73 -14.49 -20.02
N LEU A 152 -14.74 -13.72 -20.48
CA LEU A 152 -14.70 -13.20 -21.85
C LEU A 152 -14.67 -14.31 -22.90
N ILE A 153 -13.93 -15.40 -22.63
CA ILE A 153 -13.82 -16.56 -23.52
C ILE A 153 -15.11 -17.39 -23.52
N ASN A 154 -15.66 -17.67 -22.34
CA ASN A 154 -16.89 -18.43 -22.18
C ASN A 154 -17.78 -17.83 -21.10
N PRO A 155 -18.72 -16.92 -21.45
CA PRO A 155 -19.60 -16.26 -20.48
C PRO A 155 -20.60 -17.19 -19.78
N GLU A 156 -20.90 -18.37 -20.34
CA GLU A 156 -21.83 -19.32 -19.74
C GLU A 156 -21.17 -20.20 -18.68
N HIS A 157 -19.95 -20.68 -18.97
CA HIS A 157 -19.21 -21.59 -18.10
C HIS A 157 -17.71 -21.20 -18.07
N PRO A 158 -17.34 -20.16 -17.31
CA PRO A 158 -15.93 -19.77 -17.16
C PRO A 158 -15.10 -20.91 -16.58
N ASP A 159 -14.09 -21.38 -17.33
CA ASP A 159 -13.24 -22.50 -16.91
C ASP A 159 -12.14 -22.02 -15.96
N ARG A 160 -11.99 -22.70 -14.85
CA ARG A 160 -10.98 -22.41 -13.84
C ARG A 160 -9.55 -22.64 -14.35
N LYS A 161 -9.34 -23.60 -15.27
CA LYS A 161 -8.03 -23.80 -15.89
C LYS A 161 -7.64 -22.60 -16.74
N VAL A 162 -8.61 -22.06 -17.48
CA VAL A 162 -8.43 -20.84 -18.27
C VAL A 162 -8.15 -19.66 -17.34
N THR A 163 -8.89 -19.50 -16.25
CA THR A 163 -8.66 -18.48 -15.21
C THR A 163 -7.21 -18.53 -14.73
N THR A 164 -6.74 -19.71 -14.32
CA THR A 164 -5.38 -19.90 -13.80
C THR A 164 -4.31 -19.62 -14.87
N GLY A 165 -4.52 -20.14 -16.08
CA GLY A 165 -3.59 -19.93 -17.21
C GLY A 165 -3.45 -18.47 -17.60
N CYS A 166 -4.58 -17.74 -17.69
CA CYS A 166 -4.61 -16.32 -18.00
C CYS A 166 -4.00 -15.48 -16.87
N ALA A 167 -4.24 -15.82 -15.60
CA ALA A 167 -3.62 -15.14 -14.48
C ALA A 167 -2.09 -15.25 -14.50
N ILE A 168 -1.55 -16.44 -14.83
CA ILE A 168 -0.11 -16.66 -14.99
C ILE A 168 0.43 -15.87 -16.19
N LEU A 169 -0.26 -15.91 -17.32
CA LEU A 169 0.15 -15.15 -18.51
C LEU A 169 0.21 -13.65 -18.21
N CYS A 170 -0.80 -13.11 -17.55
CA CYS A 170 -0.79 -11.70 -17.10
C CYS A 170 0.42 -11.40 -16.21
N ALA A 171 0.74 -12.27 -15.24
CA ALA A 171 1.89 -12.10 -14.38
C ALA A 171 3.21 -12.00 -15.18
N LEU A 172 3.40 -12.86 -16.18
CA LEU A 172 4.58 -12.87 -17.02
C LEU A 172 4.66 -11.65 -17.94
N VAL A 173 3.53 -11.22 -18.53
CA VAL A 173 3.47 -10.01 -19.37
C VAL A 173 3.86 -8.78 -18.55
N PHE A 174 3.31 -8.65 -17.32
CA PHE A 174 3.63 -7.49 -16.50
C PHE A 174 5.04 -7.55 -15.91
N LEU A 175 5.59 -8.73 -15.64
CA LEU A 175 7.01 -8.86 -15.33
C LEU A 175 7.86 -8.24 -16.47
N ALA A 176 7.55 -8.53 -17.71
CA ALA A 176 8.28 -8.00 -18.87
C ALA A 176 8.11 -6.47 -19.00
N ILE A 177 6.90 -5.93 -18.79
CA ILE A 177 6.63 -4.49 -18.81
C ILE A 177 7.40 -3.78 -17.70
N GLN A 178 7.34 -4.29 -16.47
CA GLN A 178 8.05 -3.72 -15.31
C GLN A 178 9.56 -3.75 -15.50
N TRP A 179 10.07 -4.74 -16.22
CA TRP A 179 11.48 -4.84 -16.55
C TRP A 179 11.96 -3.74 -17.51
N SER A 180 11.05 -3.12 -18.30
CA SER A 180 11.41 -2.13 -19.32
C SER A 180 11.85 -0.77 -18.77
N GLY A 181 11.47 -0.42 -17.53
CA GLY A 181 11.89 0.81 -16.85
C GLY A 181 10.75 1.70 -16.38
N VAL A 182 11.06 2.63 -15.46
CA VAL A 182 10.08 3.45 -14.73
C VAL A 182 9.34 4.45 -15.61
N LYS A 183 10.04 5.11 -16.53
CA LYS A 183 9.44 6.14 -17.41
C LYS A 183 8.38 5.55 -18.34
N GLN A 184 8.70 4.44 -18.98
CA GLN A 184 7.77 3.71 -19.84
C GLN A 184 6.55 3.24 -19.05
N GLN A 185 6.77 2.75 -17.85
CA GLN A 185 5.71 2.30 -16.97
C GLN A 185 4.77 3.42 -16.57
N ALA A 186 5.26 4.62 -16.23
CA ALA A 186 4.42 5.76 -15.87
C ALA A 186 3.47 6.16 -17.01
N VAL A 187 3.96 6.15 -18.25
CA VAL A 187 3.15 6.42 -19.45
C VAL A 187 2.10 5.34 -19.67
N ILE A 188 2.49 4.06 -19.57
CA ILE A 188 1.56 2.92 -19.70
C ILE A 188 0.49 3.00 -18.62
N MET A 189 0.87 3.27 -17.37
CA MET A 189 -0.04 3.42 -16.24
C MET A 189 -1.07 4.52 -16.49
N LEU A 190 -0.64 5.68 -17.01
CA LEU A 190 -1.52 6.80 -17.31
C LEU A 190 -2.60 6.42 -18.32
N TRP A 191 -2.21 5.84 -19.46
CA TRP A 191 -3.15 5.47 -20.51
C TRP A 191 -4.08 4.33 -20.10
N LEU A 192 -3.57 3.32 -19.39
CA LEU A 192 -4.40 2.24 -18.86
C LEU A 192 -5.39 2.75 -17.82
N THR A 193 -5.03 3.74 -16.98
CA THR A 193 -5.94 4.38 -16.03
C THR A 193 -7.10 5.07 -16.74
N TYR A 194 -6.82 5.84 -17.81
CA TYR A 194 -7.88 6.44 -18.61
C TYR A 194 -8.79 5.40 -19.28
N ALA A 195 -8.20 4.33 -19.82
CA ALA A 195 -8.97 3.23 -20.43
C ALA A 195 -9.86 2.52 -19.38
N ALA A 196 -9.36 2.31 -18.18
CA ALA A 196 -10.13 1.73 -17.10
C ALA A 196 -11.29 2.64 -16.66
N ILE A 197 -11.07 3.95 -16.51
CA ILE A 197 -12.16 4.88 -16.22
C ILE A 197 -13.20 4.87 -17.35
N ALA A 198 -12.77 4.87 -18.62
CA ALA A 198 -13.67 4.79 -19.77
C ALA A 198 -14.51 3.49 -19.76
N ALA A 199 -13.92 2.36 -19.35
CA ALA A 199 -14.65 1.11 -19.17
C ALA A 199 -15.73 1.20 -18.07
N LEU A 200 -15.45 1.90 -16.96
CA LEU A 200 -16.46 2.14 -15.92
C LEU A 200 -17.58 3.05 -16.41
N VAL A 201 -17.26 4.12 -17.14
CA VAL A 201 -18.27 4.98 -17.76
C VAL A 201 -19.16 4.17 -18.71
N TRP A 202 -18.57 3.32 -19.55
CA TRP A 202 -19.34 2.42 -20.41
C TRP A 202 -20.20 1.44 -19.58
N PHE A 203 -19.65 0.90 -18.49
CA PHE A 203 -20.42 0.06 -17.57
C PHE A 203 -21.65 0.78 -17.04
N TRP A 204 -21.54 2.01 -16.53
CA TRP A 204 -22.66 2.74 -15.97
C TRP A 204 -23.73 3.04 -17.02
N LEU A 205 -23.31 3.50 -18.20
CA LEU A 205 -24.24 3.74 -19.31
C LEU A 205 -24.94 2.46 -19.76
N GLY A 206 -24.21 1.35 -19.86
CA GLY A 206 -24.75 0.06 -20.25
C GLY A 206 -25.62 -0.59 -19.17
N ALA A 207 -25.34 -0.37 -17.90
CA ALA A 207 -26.14 -0.88 -16.78
C ALA A 207 -27.42 -0.05 -16.53
N ALA A 208 -27.45 1.23 -16.98
CA ALA A 208 -28.55 2.16 -16.75
C ALA A 208 -29.94 1.62 -17.14
N PRO A 209 -30.14 0.94 -18.30
CA PRO A 209 -31.44 0.39 -18.66
C PRO A 209 -31.96 -0.69 -17.71
N GLY A 210 -31.04 -1.37 -16.99
CA GLY A 210 -31.39 -2.41 -16.02
C GLY A 210 -31.65 -1.90 -14.61
N VAL A 211 -31.50 -0.60 -14.34
CA VAL A 211 -31.65 -0.03 -12.99
C VAL A 211 -33.06 -0.18 -12.46
N SER A 212 -33.17 -0.75 -11.26
CA SER A 212 -34.43 -0.87 -10.50
C SER A 212 -34.21 -0.50 -9.03
N LEU A 213 -34.97 0.50 -8.55
CA LEU A 213 -34.91 0.95 -7.16
C LEU A 213 -35.23 -0.17 -6.16
N GLY A 214 -36.15 -1.08 -6.51
CA GLY A 214 -36.51 -2.21 -5.66
C GLY A 214 -35.37 -3.21 -5.41
N ARG A 215 -34.34 -3.23 -6.26
CA ARG A 215 -33.14 -4.05 -6.03
C ARG A 215 -32.18 -3.44 -5.02
N VAL A 216 -32.16 -2.12 -4.91
CA VAL A 216 -31.33 -1.39 -3.94
C VAL A 216 -32.03 -1.28 -2.61
N PHE A 217 -33.31 -0.84 -2.64
CA PHE A 217 -34.15 -0.63 -1.46
C PHE A 217 -34.96 -1.89 -1.18
N THR A 218 -34.27 -2.95 -0.77
CA THR A 218 -34.89 -4.23 -0.38
C THR A 218 -35.69 -4.09 0.92
N THR A 219 -36.62 -4.98 1.15
CA THR A 219 -37.36 -5.05 2.43
C THR A 219 -37.03 -6.37 3.13
N PRO A 220 -36.32 -6.35 4.30
CA PRO A 220 -35.78 -5.17 5.00
C PRO A 220 -34.58 -4.52 4.30
N LEU A 221 -34.36 -3.20 4.53
CA LEU A 221 -33.23 -2.44 3.95
C LEU A 221 -31.87 -3.02 4.32
N LEU A 222 -31.75 -3.55 5.52
CA LEU A 222 -30.57 -4.24 6.03
C LEU A 222 -30.93 -5.69 6.31
N PRO A 223 -30.80 -6.61 5.34
CA PRO A 223 -31.23 -8.01 5.49
C PRO A 223 -30.61 -8.71 6.70
N SER A 224 -29.35 -8.41 7.01
CA SER A 224 -28.62 -8.94 8.18
C SER A 224 -28.45 -7.90 9.30
N GLY A 225 -29.24 -6.82 9.30
CA GLY A 225 -29.12 -5.74 10.27
C GLY A 225 -27.75 -5.07 10.26
N TRP A 226 -27.37 -4.44 11.38
CA TRP A 226 -26.07 -3.78 11.53
C TRP A 226 -24.89 -4.76 11.50
N SER A 227 -25.08 -6.02 11.90
CA SER A 227 -24.05 -7.05 11.78
C SER A 227 -23.63 -7.30 10.33
N GLY A 228 -24.60 -7.21 9.39
CA GLY A 228 -24.32 -7.27 7.97
C GLY A 228 -23.53 -6.08 7.46
N VAL A 229 -23.81 -4.86 7.94
CA VAL A 229 -23.03 -3.66 7.61
C VAL A 229 -21.57 -3.84 8.07
N LEU A 230 -21.40 -4.25 9.34
CA LEU A 230 -20.07 -4.47 9.92
C LEU A 230 -19.32 -5.59 9.20
N GLY A 231 -20.00 -6.67 8.82
CA GLY A 231 -19.44 -7.78 8.04
C GLY A 231 -19.05 -7.38 6.59
N ALA A 232 -19.65 -6.32 6.05
CA ALA A 232 -19.30 -5.79 4.73
C ALA A 232 -18.08 -4.84 4.76
N VAL A 233 -17.70 -4.26 5.92
CA VAL A 233 -16.56 -3.31 6.03
C VAL A 233 -15.25 -3.87 5.45
N PRO A 234 -14.85 -5.14 5.70
CA PRO A 234 -13.64 -5.70 5.11
C PRO A 234 -13.60 -5.63 3.59
N TYR A 235 -14.72 -5.87 2.94
CA TYR A 235 -14.86 -5.82 1.49
C TYR A 235 -14.99 -4.38 0.99
N ALA A 236 -15.59 -3.48 1.78
CA ALA A 236 -15.60 -2.06 1.49
C ALA A 236 -14.18 -1.45 1.55
N LEU A 237 -13.29 -1.92 2.42
CA LEU A 237 -11.88 -1.49 2.44
C LEU A 237 -11.18 -1.80 1.11
N TRP A 238 -11.55 -2.87 0.43
CA TRP A 238 -10.99 -3.24 -0.87
C TRP A 238 -11.22 -2.18 -1.97
N TRP A 239 -12.27 -1.35 -1.86
CA TRP A 239 -12.51 -0.26 -2.79
C TRP A 239 -11.30 0.68 -2.95
N LEU A 240 -10.59 0.94 -1.85
CA LEU A 240 -9.66 2.06 -1.75
C LEU A 240 -8.26 1.66 -1.25
N VAL A 241 -8.07 0.39 -0.85
CA VAL A 241 -6.79 -0.14 -0.40
C VAL A 241 -5.71 0.00 -1.48
N ILE A 242 -4.45 0.13 -1.06
CA ILE A 242 -3.25 0.25 -1.93
C ILE A 242 -3.04 1.66 -2.52
N ILE A 243 -3.88 2.66 -2.25
CA ILE A 243 -3.63 4.05 -2.68
C ILE A 243 -2.29 4.58 -2.11
N GLU A 244 -1.89 4.09 -0.97
CA GLU A 244 -0.65 4.41 -0.27
C GLU A 244 0.62 3.99 -1.01
N THR A 245 0.52 3.15 -2.02
CA THR A 245 1.65 2.81 -2.90
C THR A 245 2.24 4.02 -3.60
N VAL A 246 1.49 5.11 -3.71
CA VAL A 246 1.99 6.42 -4.15
C VAL A 246 3.17 6.90 -3.29
N ALA A 247 3.20 6.57 -1.99
CA ALA A 247 4.33 6.88 -1.13
C ALA A 247 5.64 6.20 -1.58
N LEU A 248 5.56 5.05 -2.25
CA LEU A 248 6.73 4.34 -2.80
C LEU A 248 7.32 5.03 -4.06
N ALA A 249 6.53 5.88 -4.71
CA ALA A 249 6.94 6.66 -5.88
C ALA A 249 7.50 8.04 -5.49
N ALA A 250 7.62 8.35 -4.20
CA ALA A 250 8.03 9.66 -3.71
C ALA A 250 9.45 10.07 -4.16
N GLU A 251 10.39 9.12 -4.28
CA GLU A 251 11.74 9.36 -4.80
C GLU A 251 11.72 9.80 -6.28
N GLU A 252 10.72 9.39 -7.04
CA GLU A 252 10.58 9.61 -8.48
C GLU A 252 9.69 10.82 -8.80
N ALA A 253 9.08 11.45 -7.77
CA ALA A 253 8.19 12.58 -7.94
C ALA A 253 8.96 13.87 -8.22
N HIS A 254 8.55 14.60 -9.27
CA HIS A 254 8.97 15.97 -9.50
C HIS A 254 8.29 16.87 -8.46
N GLU A 255 9.06 17.70 -7.75
CA GLU A 255 8.53 18.51 -6.65
C GLU A 255 7.61 17.71 -5.70
N PRO A 256 8.13 16.73 -4.93
CA PRO A 256 7.32 15.82 -4.13
C PRO A 256 6.35 16.53 -3.18
N HIS A 257 6.74 17.70 -2.66
CA HIS A 257 5.94 18.52 -1.75
C HIS A 257 4.66 19.10 -2.37
N ILE A 258 4.58 19.15 -3.70
CA ILE A 258 3.39 19.58 -4.45
C ILE A 258 2.71 18.37 -5.09
N SER A 259 3.49 17.54 -5.79
CA SER A 259 2.95 16.46 -6.63
C SER A 259 2.27 15.37 -5.81
N ILE A 260 2.83 14.98 -4.65
CA ILE A 260 2.29 13.91 -3.83
C ILE A 260 0.96 14.31 -3.17
N PRO A 261 0.84 15.41 -2.39
CA PRO A 261 -0.41 15.76 -1.76
C PRO A 261 -1.53 16.03 -2.77
N ARG A 262 -1.23 16.78 -3.83
CA ARG A 262 -2.23 17.09 -4.88
C ARG A 262 -2.65 15.84 -5.64
N GLY A 263 -1.70 15.00 -6.04
CA GLY A 263 -1.99 13.77 -6.76
C GLY A 263 -2.80 12.78 -5.93
N LEU A 264 -2.44 12.57 -4.65
CA LEU A 264 -3.17 11.70 -3.71
C LEU A 264 -4.60 12.18 -3.45
N VAL A 265 -4.79 13.47 -3.15
CA VAL A 265 -6.12 14.02 -2.87
C VAL A 265 -7.01 13.94 -4.11
N LEU A 266 -6.49 14.32 -5.29
CA LEU A 266 -7.24 14.20 -6.54
C LEU A 266 -7.58 12.73 -6.87
N ALA A 267 -6.64 11.81 -6.65
CA ALA A 267 -6.89 10.37 -6.83
C ALA A 267 -8.00 9.90 -5.90
N GLN A 268 -7.96 10.28 -4.62
CA GLN A 268 -8.96 9.86 -3.63
C GLN A 268 -10.35 10.40 -3.95
N ILE A 269 -10.48 11.67 -4.35
CA ILE A 269 -11.76 12.25 -4.76
C ILE A 269 -12.32 11.52 -5.99
N THR A 270 -11.46 11.26 -6.99
CA THR A 270 -11.84 10.47 -8.16
C THR A 270 -12.35 9.09 -7.75
N LEU A 271 -11.60 8.37 -6.91
CA LEU A 271 -11.96 7.03 -6.45
C LEU A 271 -13.29 7.01 -5.68
N VAL A 272 -13.55 7.98 -4.81
CA VAL A 272 -14.85 8.07 -4.11
C VAL A 272 -16.01 8.21 -5.09
N ALA A 273 -15.86 9.03 -6.12
CA ALA A 273 -16.89 9.14 -7.17
C ALA A 273 -17.08 7.81 -7.93
N LEU A 274 -15.98 7.12 -8.28
CA LEU A 274 -16.02 5.82 -8.93
C LEU A 274 -16.70 4.76 -8.05
N VAL A 275 -16.44 4.74 -6.73
CA VAL A 275 -17.07 3.83 -5.76
C VAL A 275 -18.59 4.00 -5.77
N LEU A 276 -19.06 5.24 -5.59
CA LEU A 276 -20.50 5.51 -5.46
C LEU A 276 -21.25 5.20 -6.74
N LEU A 277 -20.71 5.58 -7.89
CA LEU A 277 -21.32 5.29 -9.19
C LEU A 277 -21.32 3.78 -9.49
N THR A 278 -20.22 3.09 -9.25
CA THR A 278 -20.14 1.65 -9.51
C THR A 278 -21.05 0.86 -8.58
N TRP A 279 -21.06 1.19 -7.29
CA TRP A 279 -21.98 0.59 -6.32
C TRP A 279 -23.43 0.77 -6.77
N TRP A 280 -23.82 2.00 -7.17
CA TRP A 280 -25.19 2.31 -7.59
C TRP A 280 -25.60 1.45 -8.78
N PHE A 281 -24.88 1.53 -9.88
CA PHE A 281 -25.26 0.83 -11.11
C PHE A 281 -25.18 -0.69 -10.98
N ALA A 282 -24.18 -1.21 -10.29
CA ALA A 282 -24.03 -2.65 -10.12
C ALA A 282 -25.11 -3.24 -9.19
N SER A 283 -25.45 -2.55 -8.09
CA SER A 283 -26.47 -3.03 -7.14
C SER A 283 -27.89 -2.85 -7.66
N ALA A 284 -28.14 -1.84 -8.50
CA ALA A 284 -29.46 -1.54 -9.04
C ALA A 284 -29.81 -2.34 -10.30
N ALA A 285 -28.81 -2.77 -11.09
CA ALA A 285 -29.03 -3.40 -12.39
C ALA A 285 -29.12 -4.94 -12.35
N ALA A 286 -28.62 -5.60 -11.29
CA ALA A 286 -28.67 -7.06 -11.14
C ALA A 286 -28.94 -7.50 -9.69
N PRO A 287 -29.42 -8.75 -9.46
CA PRO A 287 -29.60 -9.31 -8.13
C PRO A 287 -28.28 -9.35 -7.37
N TYR A 288 -28.24 -8.73 -6.20
CA TYR A 288 -27.02 -8.56 -5.39
C TYR A 288 -26.41 -9.88 -4.92
N ALA A 289 -27.25 -10.92 -4.69
CA ALA A 289 -26.77 -12.24 -4.27
C ALA A 289 -25.92 -12.91 -5.36
N GLU A 290 -26.33 -12.80 -6.63
CA GLU A 290 -25.58 -13.35 -7.77
C GLU A 290 -24.33 -12.53 -8.04
N THR A 291 -24.44 -11.20 -8.03
CA THR A 291 -23.32 -10.27 -8.22
C THR A 291 -22.25 -10.47 -7.13
N GLY A 292 -22.68 -10.79 -5.90
CA GLY A 292 -21.77 -11.02 -4.78
C GLY A 292 -21.04 -12.38 -4.78
N ALA A 293 -21.41 -13.31 -5.68
CA ALA A 293 -20.87 -14.67 -5.69
C ALA A 293 -19.73 -14.90 -6.70
N VAL A 294 -19.38 -13.90 -7.52
CA VAL A 294 -18.45 -14.06 -8.65
C VAL A 294 -17.24 -13.13 -8.59
N ASP A 295 -16.14 -13.54 -9.23
CA ASP A 295 -14.92 -12.72 -9.38
C ASP A 295 -15.02 -11.68 -10.52
N TYR A 296 -16.12 -11.67 -11.28
CA TYR A 296 -16.37 -10.82 -12.46
C TYR A 296 -17.76 -10.13 -12.39
N PRO A 297 -18.03 -9.32 -11.32
CA PRO A 297 -19.37 -8.79 -11.08
C PRO A 297 -19.86 -7.85 -12.19
N LEU A 298 -19.02 -6.98 -12.75
CA LEU A 298 -19.46 -6.03 -13.75
C LEU A 298 -19.86 -6.68 -15.08
N PRO A 299 -19.08 -7.62 -15.66
CA PRO A 299 -19.52 -8.40 -16.82
C PRO A 299 -20.80 -9.21 -16.54
N LEU A 300 -20.98 -9.77 -15.33
CA LEU A 300 -22.21 -10.47 -14.98
C LEU A 300 -23.43 -9.52 -14.99
N VAL A 301 -23.31 -8.34 -14.38
CA VAL A 301 -24.37 -7.31 -14.42
C VAL A 301 -24.71 -6.94 -15.85
N PHE A 302 -23.70 -6.72 -16.67
CA PHE A 302 -23.87 -6.37 -18.09
C PHE A 302 -24.58 -7.49 -18.87
N LYS A 303 -24.21 -8.75 -18.62
CA LYS A 303 -24.88 -9.94 -19.17
C LYS A 303 -26.36 -10.00 -18.78
N LYS A 304 -26.71 -9.66 -17.54
CA LYS A 304 -28.10 -9.64 -17.04
C LYS A 304 -28.96 -8.59 -17.75
N VAL A 305 -28.35 -7.47 -18.18
CA VAL A 305 -29.08 -6.38 -18.87
C VAL A 305 -29.20 -6.63 -20.36
N TRP A 306 -28.12 -7.10 -21.01
CA TRP A 306 -28.03 -7.19 -22.47
C TRP A 306 -28.01 -8.61 -23.04
N GLY A 307 -27.96 -9.64 -22.17
CA GLY A 307 -27.75 -11.02 -22.60
C GLY A 307 -26.31 -11.27 -23.09
N THR A 308 -26.14 -12.39 -23.81
CA THR A 308 -24.89 -12.75 -24.48
C THR A 308 -24.86 -12.17 -25.88
N GLY A 309 -23.70 -11.65 -26.31
CA GLY A 309 -23.52 -11.08 -27.63
C GLY A 309 -22.28 -10.19 -27.73
N TRP A 310 -22.07 -9.59 -28.90
CA TRP A 310 -20.89 -8.78 -29.18
C TRP A 310 -20.73 -7.60 -28.21
N PHE A 311 -21.83 -7.03 -27.73
CA PHE A 311 -21.82 -5.87 -26.82
C PHE A 311 -21.28 -6.25 -25.44
N LEU A 312 -21.67 -7.42 -24.91
CA LEU A 312 -21.08 -8.00 -23.70
C LEU A 312 -19.59 -8.31 -23.89
N THR A 313 -19.25 -8.92 -25.03
CA THR A 313 -17.85 -9.27 -25.36
C THR A 313 -16.97 -8.03 -25.43
N ALA A 314 -17.43 -6.98 -26.14
CA ALA A 314 -16.70 -5.71 -26.24
C ALA A 314 -16.53 -5.02 -24.90
N PHE A 315 -17.59 -4.97 -24.06
CA PHE A 315 -17.49 -4.44 -22.71
C PHE A 315 -16.51 -5.26 -21.85
N SER A 316 -16.64 -6.59 -21.86
CA SER A 316 -15.80 -7.47 -21.04
C SER A 316 -14.33 -7.37 -21.42
N ALA A 317 -14.02 -7.25 -22.72
CA ALA A 317 -12.67 -7.01 -23.23
C ALA A 317 -12.09 -5.67 -22.71
N LEU A 318 -12.89 -4.60 -22.76
CA LEU A 318 -12.47 -3.31 -22.20
C LEU A 318 -12.33 -3.36 -20.67
N ALA A 319 -13.22 -4.06 -19.96
CA ALA A 319 -13.18 -4.20 -18.50
C ALA A 319 -11.90 -4.91 -18.01
N VAL A 320 -11.31 -5.79 -18.81
CA VAL A 320 -9.99 -6.39 -18.51
C VAL A 320 -8.92 -5.30 -18.31
N THR A 321 -9.01 -4.14 -18.96
CA THR A 321 -8.03 -3.06 -18.79
C THR A 321 -7.99 -2.54 -17.36
N GLY A 322 -9.14 -2.50 -16.66
CA GLY A 322 -9.22 -2.10 -15.26
C GLY A 322 -8.51 -3.07 -14.32
N MET A 323 -8.53 -4.37 -14.65
CA MET A 323 -7.79 -5.38 -13.90
C MET A 323 -6.29 -5.26 -14.16
N ILE A 324 -5.93 -5.08 -15.42
CA ILE A 324 -4.57 -5.00 -15.91
C ILE A 324 -3.80 -3.82 -15.29
N VAL A 325 -4.41 -2.63 -15.23
CA VAL A 325 -3.74 -1.43 -14.70
C VAL A 325 -3.35 -1.58 -13.24
N SER A 326 -4.26 -2.06 -12.40
CA SER A 326 -3.97 -2.26 -10.99
C SER A 326 -2.97 -3.40 -10.77
N TYR A 327 -3.12 -4.49 -11.52
CA TYR A 327 -2.18 -5.61 -11.42
C TYR A 327 -0.74 -5.18 -11.72
N ASN A 328 -0.57 -4.36 -12.77
CA ASN A 328 0.72 -3.74 -13.09
C ASN A 328 1.25 -2.88 -11.93
N GLY A 329 0.42 -2.03 -11.34
CA GLY A 329 0.79 -1.19 -10.20
C GLY A 329 1.10 -1.98 -8.92
N MET A 330 0.40 -3.08 -8.67
CA MET A 330 0.64 -3.94 -7.51
C MET A 330 1.95 -4.73 -7.63
N ILE A 331 2.32 -5.22 -8.82
CA ILE A 331 3.64 -5.83 -9.09
C ILE A 331 4.75 -4.79 -8.85
N TYR A 332 4.55 -3.55 -9.32
CA TYR A 332 5.45 -2.44 -9.05
C TYR A 332 5.65 -2.24 -7.54
N ALA A 333 4.57 -2.09 -6.79
CA ALA A 333 4.61 -1.84 -5.35
C ALA A 333 5.26 -2.98 -4.57
N THR A 334 4.88 -4.24 -4.85
CA THR A 334 5.46 -5.43 -4.20
C THR A 334 6.97 -5.51 -4.41
N SER A 335 7.42 -5.28 -5.65
CA SER A 335 8.86 -5.33 -5.96
C SER A 335 9.64 -4.20 -5.30
N ARG A 336 9.08 -2.99 -5.24
CA ARG A 336 9.71 -1.82 -4.62
C ARG A 336 9.80 -1.96 -3.10
N GLN A 337 8.75 -2.44 -2.45
CA GLN A 337 8.77 -2.65 -1.02
C GLN A 337 9.78 -3.74 -0.63
N SER A 338 9.82 -4.85 -1.36
CA SER A 338 10.84 -5.90 -1.17
C SER A 338 12.26 -5.40 -1.43
N PHE A 339 12.45 -4.61 -2.48
CA PHE A 339 13.71 -3.96 -2.80
C PHE A 339 14.21 -3.09 -1.64
N SER A 340 13.36 -2.22 -1.08
CA SER A 340 13.73 -1.38 0.06
C SER A 340 14.09 -2.20 1.31
N LEU A 341 13.32 -3.25 1.60
CA LEU A 341 13.64 -4.17 2.71
C LEU A 341 14.98 -4.90 2.49
N GLY A 342 15.29 -5.30 1.26
CA GLY A 342 16.56 -5.93 0.88
C GLY A 342 17.73 -4.97 0.98
N ARG A 343 17.58 -3.75 0.44
CA ARG A 343 18.57 -2.68 0.47
C ARG A 343 18.92 -2.28 1.91
N ALA A 344 17.92 -2.18 2.79
CA ALA A 344 18.12 -1.86 4.19
C ALA A 344 18.66 -3.04 5.05
N GLY A 345 18.80 -4.24 4.48
CA GLY A 345 19.33 -5.42 5.15
C GLY A 345 18.31 -6.20 6.00
N TYR A 346 17.01 -5.93 5.86
CA TYR A 346 15.96 -6.72 6.51
C TYR A 346 15.64 -8.01 5.78
N LEU A 347 15.80 -8.02 4.46
CA LEU A 347 15.77 -9.19 3.59
C LEU A 347 17.17 -9.43 3.00
N PRO A 348 17.40 -10.58 2.34
CA PRO A 348 18.67 -10.83 1.67
C PRO A 348 19.05 -9.71 0.71
N LYS A 349 20.30 -9.25 0.75
CA LYS A 349 20.79 -8.09 -0.02
C LYS A 349 20.59 -8.20 -1.53
N TRP A 350 20.60 -9.42 -2.09
CA TRP A 350 20.35 -9.63 -3.52
C TRP A 350 18.95 -9.20 -3.97
N LEU A 351 17.97 -9.13 -3.05
CA LEU A 351 16.65 -8.51 -3.34
C LEU A 351 16.75 -7.00 -3.53
N GLY A 352 17.78 -6.35 -2.99
CA GLY A 352 18.10 -4.94 -3.21
C GLY A 352 18.88 -4.64 -4.49
N ALA A 353 19.12 -5.64 -5.37
CA ALA A 353 19.87 -5.45 -6.59
C ALA A 353 19.06 -4.72 -7.68
N VAL A 354 19.71 -3.79 -8.37
CA VAL A 354 19.16 -2.98 -9.46
C VAL A 354 19.78 -3.39 -10.79
N HIS A 355 19.00 -3.44 -11.85
CA HIS A 355 19.51 -3.74 -13.19
C HIS A 355 20.36 -2.58 -13.73
N ARG A 356 21.59 -2.85 -14.18
CA ARG A 356 22.59 -1.82 -14.56
C ARG A 356 22.11 -0.82 -15.60
N THR A 357 21.38 -1.26 -16.63
CA THR A 357 20.94 -0.39 -17.73
C THR A 357 19.51 0.09 -17.60
N ARG A 358 18.61 -0.76 -17.07
CA ARG A 358 17.17 -0.46 -16.98
C ARG A 358 16.73 0.18 -15.67
N ARG A 359 17.63 0.18 -14.67
CA ARG A 359 17.44 0.78 -13.34
C ARG A 359 16.18 0.30 -12.60
N THR A 360 15.84 -0.97 -12.80
CA THR A 360 14.69 -1.63 -12.16
C THR A 360 15.16 -2.67 -11.14
N PRO A 361 14.41 -2.92 -10.05
CA PRO A 361 14.72 -3.96 -9.06
C PRO A 361 14.41 -5.36 -9.60
N HIS A 362 15.15 -5.78 -10.63
CA HIS A 362 14.86 -6.96 -11.45
C HIS A 362 14.79 -8.26 -10.64
N VAL A 363 15.64 -8.42 -9.64
CA VAL A 363 15.64 -9.64 -8.81
C VAL A 363 14.37 -9.73 -7.96
N SER A 364 13.98 -8.63 -7.31
CA SER A 364 12.71 -8.55 -6.58
C SER A 364 11.51 -8.79 -7.49
N LEU A 365 11.50 -8.22 -8.70
CA LEU A 365 10.46 -8.45 -9.71
C LEU A 365 10.30 -9.92 -10.03
N VAL A 366 11.38 -10.62 -10.38
CA VAL A 366 11.34 -12.06 -10.77
C VAL A 366 10.90 -12.92 -9.60
N VAL A 367 11.51 -12.74 -8.43
CA VAL A 367 11.23 -13.57 -7.25
C VAL A 367 9.76 -13.47 -6.83
N TRP A 368 9.23 -12.25 -6.70
CA TRP A 368 7.87 -12.07 -6.22
C TRP A 368 6.80 -12.36 -7.27
N THR A 369 7.13 -12.21 -8.56
CA THR A 369 6.28 -12.73 -9.63
C THR A 369 6.23 -14.27 -9.60
N ALA A 370 7.35 -14.94 -9.38
CA ALA A 370 7.37 -16.40 -9.23
C ALA A 370 6.56 -16.87 -8.01
N VAL A 371 6.69 -16.17 -6.87
CA VAL A 371 5.87 -16.43 -5.66
C VAL A 371 4.38 -16.22 -5.96
N THR A 372 4.03 -15.13 -6.64
CA THR A 372 2.64 -14.86 -7.06
C THR A 372 2.10 -15.99 -7.92
N ILE A 373 2.88 -16.48 -8.91
CA ILE A 373 2.50 -17.61 -9.76
C ILE A 373 2.27 -18.88 -8.94
N LEU A 374 3.12 -19.17 -7.95
CA LEU A 374 2.93 -20.32 -7.06
C LEU A 374 1.61 -20.21 -6.27
N PHE A 375 1.28 -19.03 -5.76
CA PHE A 375 0.00 -18.81 -5.06
C PHE A 375 -1.20 -18.88 -6.00
N ILE A 376 -1.08 -18.43 -7.24
CA ILE A 376 -2.11 -18.59 -8.28
C ILE A 376 -2.34 -20.07 -8.58
N LEU A 377 -1.29 -20.87 -8.71
CA LEU A 377 -1.37 -22.31 -8.89
C LEU A 377 -2.03 -22.99 -7.69
N PHE A 378 -1.66 -22.61 -6.46
CA PHE A 378 -2.35 -23.09 -5.26
C PHE A 378 -3.83 -22.68 -5.26
N GLY A 379 -4.13 -21.45 -5.66
CA GLY A 379 -5.48 -20.93 -5.82
C GLY A 379 -6.35 -21.74 -6.78
N HIS A 380 -5.75 -22.46 -7.73
CA HIS A 380 -6.47 -23.39 -8.61
C HIS A 380 -7.25 -24.47 -7.85
N PHE A 381 -6.73 -24.91 -6.71
CA PHE A 381 -7.32 -25.95 -5.88
C PHE A 381 -8.23 -25.42 -4.76
N TYR A 382 -8.29 -24.10 -4.57
CA TYR A 382 -9.03 -23.47 -3.47
C TYR A 382 -9.97 -22.38 -3.98
N GLU A 383 -11.29 -22.65 -3.95
CA GLU A 383 -12.32 -21.74 -4.51
C GLU A 383 -12.33 -20.33 -3.91
N LYS A 384 -12.01 -20.22 -2.63
CA LYS A 384 -12.03 -18.93 -1.92
C LYS A 384 -10.69 -18.19 -1.96
N ALA A 385 -9.75 -18.64 -2.82
CA ALA A 385 -8.39 -18.08 -2.87
C ALA A 385 -8.38 -16.57 -3.10
N THR A 386 -9.19 -16.07 -4.05
CA THR A 386 -9.33 -14.65 -4.35
C THR A 386 -9.82 -13.87 -3.12
N ALA A 387 -10.90 -14.29 -2.51
CA ALA A 387 -11.45 -13.63 -1.32
C ALA A 387 -10.47 -13.65 -0.14
N VAL A 388 -9.79 -14.78 0.10
CA VAL A 388 -8.78 -14.89 1.18
C VAL A 388 -7.59 -13.98 0.92
N ALA A 389 -7.11 -13.88 -0.33
CA ALA A 389 -6.02 -12.96 -0.68
C ALA A 389 -6.40 -11.50 -0.43
N ILE A 390 -7.59 -11.08 -0.88
CA ILE A 390 -8.16 -9.75 -0.59
C ILE A 390 -8.20 -9.48 0.92
N LEU A 391 -8.71 -10.45 1.68
CA LEU A 391 -8.87 -10.32 3.11
C LEU A 391 -7.51 -10.23 3.83
N ILE A 392 -6.47 -10.97 3.46
CA ILE A 392 -5.13 -10.83 4.04
C ILE A 392 -4.52 -9.47 3.68
N SER A 393 -4.65 -9.04 2.43
CA SER A 393 -4.17 -7.73 1.97
C SER A 393 -4.76 -6.58 2.79
N THR A 394 -6.08 -6.51 2.90
CA THR A 394 -6.76 -5.43 3.63
C THR A 394 -6.49 -5.45 5.14
N LEU A 395 -6.36 -6.65 5.75
CA LEU A 395 -6.00 -6.75 7.17
C LEU A 395 -4.60 -6.20 7.45
N THR A 396 -3.64 -6.56 6.60
CA THR A 396 -2.26 -6.07 6.74
C THR A 396 -2.14 -4.58 6.48
N ALA A 397 -2.96 -4.03 5.56
CA ALA A 397 -3.08 -2.59 5.32
C ALA A 397 -3.54 -1.85 6.59
N VAL A 398 -4.65 -2.27 7.18
CA VAL A 398 -5.19 -1.64 8.38
C VAL A 398 -4.19 -1.66 9.54
N ILE A 399 -3.42 -2.74 9.70
CA ILE A 399 -2.37 -2.82 10.74
C ILE A 399 -1.37 -1.68 10.59
N TRP A 400 -0.80 -1.48 9.40
CA TRP A 400 0.22 -0.47 9.26
C TRP A 400 -0.33 0.96 9.17
N TYR A 401 -1.61 1.18 8.82
CA TYR A 401 -2.24 2.50 8.89
C TYR A 401 -2.22 3.05 10.32
N VAL A 402 -2.62 2.21 11.29
CA VAL A 402 -2.53 2.59 12.71
C VAL A 402 -1.09 2.91 13.10
N LEU A 403 -0.13 2.07 12.69
CA LEU A 403 1.29 2.28 12.99
C LEU A 403 1.83 3.56 12.34
N ALA A 404 1.39 3.90 11.13
CA ALA A 404 1.79 5.12 10.44
C ALA A 404 1.29 6.38 11.16
N ILE A 405 0.05 6.37 11.66
CA ILE A 405 -0.46 7.49 12.47
C ILE A 405 0.34 7.64 13.77
N VAL A 406 0.71 6.53 14.42
CA VAL A 406 1.61 6.56 15.59
C VAL A 406 2.94 7.21 15.20
N CYS A 407 3.53 6.84 14.06
CA CYS A 407 4.76 7.48 13.56
C CYS A 407 4.58 8.99 13.34
N LEU A 408 3.48 9.42 12.73
CA LEU A 408 3.20 10.83 12.49
C LEU A 408 3.15 11.63 13.79
N VAL A 409 2.46 11.11 14.81
CA VAL A 409 2.37 11.75 16.12
C VAL A 409 3.73 11.80 16.82
N ILE A 410 4.49 10.70 16.77
CA ILE A 410 5.84 10.64 17.37
C ILE A 410 6.77 11.63 16.68
N LEU A 411 6.82 11.64 15.35
CA LEU A 411 7.69 12.51 14.58
C LEU A 411 7.37 14.00 14.79
N ARG A 412 6.09 14.37 14.92
CA ARG A 412 5.73 15.76 15.24
C ARG A 412 6.20 16.21 16.61
N ARG A 413 6.31 15.28 17.58
CA ARG A 413 6.79 15.57 18.93
C ARG A 413 8.30 15.48 19.05
N LYS A 414 8.89 14.47 18.42
CA LYS A 414 10.32 14.17 18.51
C LYS A 414 11.15 15.11 17.65
N GLU A 415 10.65 15.44 16.46
CA GLU A 415 11.36 16.25 15.47
C GLU A 415 10.46 17.40 15.00
N PRO A 416 10.19 18.42 15.86
CA PRO A 416 9.35 19.57 15.48
C PRO A 416 9.93 20.35 14.32
N GLU A 417 11.26 20.41 14.23
CA GLU A 417 12.03 21.12 13.18
C GLU A 417 12.11 20.35 11.85
N LEU A 418 11.63 19.09 11.78
CA LEU A 418 11.60 18.33 10.54
C LEU A 418 10.82 19.12 9.49
N PHE A 419 11.42 19.34 8.33
CA PHE A 419 10.78 20.05 7.23
C PHE A 419 9.51 19.34 6.76
N ARG A 420 8.36 20.00 6.92
CA ARG A 420 7.03 19.50 6.54
C ARG A 420 6.32 20.57 5.72
N PRO A 421 6.56 20.59 4.39
CA PRO A 421 5.91 21.58 3.51
C PRO A 421 4.40 21.38 3.42
N TYR A 422 3.92 20.17 3.71
CA TYR A 422 2.51 19.87 3.90
C TYR A 422 2.27 19.36 5.32
N LYS A 423 1.27 19.91 5.98
CA LYS A 423 0.84 19.50 7.34
C LYS A 423 -0.62 19.07 7.30
N VAL A 424 -0.91 17.92 7.89
CA VAL A 424 -2.29 17.41 7.99
C VAL A 424 -3.18 18.42 8.72
N PRO A 425 -4.37 18.74 8.17
CA PRO A 425 -5.30 19.64 8.81
C PRO A 425 -5.90 19.04 10.09
N ALA A 426 -6.45 19.89 10.96
CA ALA A 426 -7.12 19.50 12.20
C ALA A 426 -6.28 18.53 13.08
N TYR A 427 -4.97 18.77 13.18
CA TYR A 427 -4.12 18.01 14.09
C TYR A 427 -4.38 18.41 15.56
N PRO A 428 -4.46 17.46 16.53
CA PRO A 428 -4.28 16.02 16.39
C PRO A 428 -5.56 15.22 16.07
N SER A 429 -6.72 15.89 15.96
CA SER A 429 -8.03 15.23 15.88
C SER A 429 -8.17 14.32 14.67
N LEU A 430 -7.75 14.77 13.47
CA LEU A 430 -7.87 13.98 12.25
C LEU A 430 -6.98 12.72 12.26
N PRO A 431 -5.69 12.77 12.61
CA PRO A 431 -4.89 11.56 12.81
C PRO A 431 -5.48 10.59 13.84
N VAL A 432 -5.95 11.08 14.99
CA VAL A 432 -6.59 10.25 16.01
C VAL A 432 -7.86 9.58 15.47
N PHE A 433 -8.68 10.32 14.73
CA PHE A 433 -9.86 9.78 14.05
C PHE A 433 -9.49 8.63 13.09
N VAL A 434 -8.47 8.82 12.24
CA VAL A 434 -7.98 7.78 11.32
C VAL A 434 -7.53 6.54 12.08
N ALA A 435 -6.70 6.70 13.10
CA ALA A 435 -6.19 5.58 13.90
C ALA A 435 -7.33 4.82 14.60
N THR A 436 -8.30 5.54 15.16
CA THR A 436 -9.45 4.96 15.85
C THR A 436 -10.33 4.19 14.87
N LEU A 437 -10.68 4.79 13.74
CA LEU A 437 -11.54 4.16 12.76
C LEU A 437 -10.86 2.96 12.09
N ALA A 438 -9.56 3.05 11.80
CA ALA A 438 -8.76 1.93 11.30
C ALA A 438 -8.67 0.79 12.34
N ALA A 439 -8.45 1.10 13.63
CA ALA A 439 -8.42 0.10 14.68
C ALA A 439 -9.79 -0.61 14.83
N ILE A 440 -10.88 0.15 14.81
CA ILE A 440 -12.25 -0.42 14.83
C ILE A 440 -12.45 -1.33 13.60
N ALA A 441 -12.10 -0.87 12.41
CA ALA A 441 -12.20 -1.67 11.19
C ALA A 441 -11.38 -2.96 11.30
N GLY A 442 -10.15 -2.90 11.85
CA GLY A 442 -9.30 -4.07 12.10
C GLY A 442 -9.90 -5.06 13.09
N CYS A 443 -10.53 -4.57 14.17
CA CYS A 443 -11.23 -5.43 15.13
C CYS A 443 -12.44 -6.11 14.52
N LEU A 444 -13.29 -5.37 13.80
CA LEU A 444 -14.45 -5.91 13.09
C LEU A 444 -14.01 -6.92 12.03
N TYR A 445 -12.91 -6.63 11.35
CA TYR A 445 -12.32 -7.52 10.38
C TYR A 445 -11.92 -8.86 10.99
N ALA A 446 -11.18 -8.80 12.09
CA ALA A 446 -10.75 -10.00 12.79
C ALA A 446 -11.94 -10.84 13.26
N TRP A 447 -12.98 -10.18 13.74
CA TRP A 447 -14.23 -10.84 14.14
C TRP A 447 -14.93 -11.57 12.99
N SER A 448 -15.12 -10.88 11.87
CA SER A 448 -15.93 -11.40 10.75
C SER A 448 -15.19 -12.43 9.91
N ASN A 449 -13.84 -12.48 9.95
CA ASN A 449 -13.03 -13.25 9.02
C ASN A 449 -11.95 -14.10 9.72
N VAL A 450 -12.38 -14.90 10.70
CA VAL A 450 -11.48 -15.77 11.51
C VAL A 450 -10.56 -16.64 10.64
N GLN A 451 -11.04 -17.07 9.46
CA GLN A 451 -10.29 -17.92 8.52
C GLN A 451 -8.99 -17.32 7.99
N VAL A 452 -8.86 -15.97 7.96
CA VAL A 452 -7.65 -15.30 7.47
C VAL A 452 -6.72 -14.87 8.60
N ILE A 453 -7.18 -14.90 9.83
CA ILE A 453 -6.38 -14.50 10.98
C ILE A 453 -5.21 -15.45 11.18
N LEU A 454 -5.43 -16.76 11.15
CA LEU A 454 -4.38 -17.75 11.36
C LEU A 454 -3.25 -17.65 10.31
N PRO A 455 -3.53 -17.65 8.98
CA PRO A 455 -2.47 -17.46 8.00
C PRO A 455 -1.78 -16.10 8.13
N THR A 456 -2.50 -15.02 8.41
CA THR A 456 -1.89 -13.70 8.62
C THR A 456 -1.00 -13.71 9.86
N ALA A 457 -1.47 -14.25 10.97
CA ALA A 457 -0.68 -14.38 12.19
C ALA A 457 0.60 -15.22 11.95
N ALA A 458 0.50 -16.33 11.22
CA ALA A 458 1.65 -17.16 10.85
C ALA A 458 2.71 -16.34 10.05
N LEU A 459 2.28 -15.49 9.12
CA LEU A 459 3.18 -14.61 8.36
C LEU A 459 3.89 -13.58 9.26
N TYR A 460 3.19 -13.04 10.27
CA TYR A 460 3.81 -12.13 11.24
C TYR A 460 4.73 -12.86 12.22
N VAL A 461 4.38 -14.06 12.68
CA VAL A 461 5.27 -14.89 13.51
C VAL A 461 6.54 -15.22 12.74
N ALA A 462 6.42 -15.66 11.48
CA ALA A 462 7.57 -15.91 10.63
C ALA A 462 8.46 -14.67 10.49
N ALA A 463 7.87 -13.49 10.33
CA ALA A 463 8.61 -12.23 10.26
C ALA A 463 9.33 -11.90 11.58
N VAL A 464 8.68 -12.10 12.73
CA VAL A 464 9.30 -11.89 14.06
C VAL A 464 10.50 -12.82 14.24
N VAL A 465 10.32 -14.11 13.94
CA VAL A 465 11.39 -15.11 14.01
C VAL A 465 12.54 -14.77 13.05
N TRP A 466 12.21 -14.41 11.81
CA TRP A 466 13.20 -13.96 10.83
C TRP A 466 13.99 -12.76 11.32
N TYR A 467 13.30 -11.73 11.83
CA TYR A 467 13.96 -10.54 12.36
C TYR A 467 14.88 -10.88 13.53
N ALA A 468 14.40 -11.65 14.50
CA ALA A 468 15.16 -12.00 15.70
C ALA A 468 16.41 -12.83 15.40
N LEU A 469 16.29 -13.80 14.50
CA LEU A 469 17.38 -14.74 14.21
C LEU A 469 18.39 -14.20 13.19
N TRP A 470 17.92 -13.45 12.20
CA TRP A 470 18.74 -13.05 11.05
C TRP A 470 18.80 -11.55 10.82
N ALA A 471 17.67 -10.86 10.60
CA ALA A 471 17.65 -9.49 10.11
C ALA A 471 18.28 -8.51 11.12
N ARG A 472 18.04 -8.67 12.42
CA ARG A 472 18.60 -7.82 13.48
C ARG A 472 20.12 -7.66 13.40
N LYS A 473 20.84 -8.71 12.93
CA LYS A 473 22.30 -8.70 12.79
C LYS A 473 22.79 -8.07 11.47
N LYS A 474 21.92 -7.94 10.48
CA LYS A 474 22.28 -7.52 9.12
C LYS A 474 21.77 -6.13 8.75
N VAL A 475 20.79 -5.62 9.51
CA VAL A 475 20.18 -4.30 9.25
C VAL A 475 21.21 -3.19 9.38
N LEU A 476 21.31 -2.36 8.35
CA LEU A 476 22.22 -1.23 8.31
C LEU A 476 21.91 -0.20 9.42
N PRO A 477 22.92 0.48 9.99
CA PRO A 477 22.72 1.49 11.05
C PRO A 477 21.90 2.68 10.53
N VAL A 478 22.17 3.17 9.34
CA VAL A 478 21.39 4.22 8.65
C VAL A 478 20.68 3.61 7.46
N ALA A 479 19.47 4.08 7.14
CA ALA A 479 18.73 3.59 5.99
C ALA A 479 19.41 4.08 4.70
N PRO A 480 19.60 3.23 3.68
CA PRO A 480 20.13 3.67 2.39
C PRO A 480 19.30 4.79 1.75
N GLU A 481 18.00 4.81 2.00
CA GLU A 481 17.08 5.87 1.59
C GLU A 481 17.44 7.22 2.19
N GLU A 482 17.87 7.25 3.46
CA GLU A 482 18.33 8.49 4.13
C GLU A 482 19.65 8.95 3.53
N VAL A 483 20.55 8.04 3.20
CA VAL A 483 21.82 8.36 2.52
C VAL A 483 21.54 8.92 1.13
N ALA A 484 20.66 8.27 0.36
CA ALA A 484 20.26 8.72 -0.97
C ALA A 484 19.66 10.13 -0.96
N ALA A 485 18.79 10.43 0.01
CA ALA A 485 18.17 11.74 0.14
C ALA A 485 19.19 12.83 0.53
N ARG A 486 20.16 12.52 1.39
CA ARG A 486 21.26 13.46 1.70
C ARG A 486 22.11 13.75 0.48
N ILE A 487 22.49 12.72 -0.28
CA ILE A 487 23.25 12.89 -1.53
C ILE A 487 22.47 13.78 -2.50
N ALA A 488 21.17 13.54 -2.67
CA ALA A 488 20.32 14.33 -3.55
C ALA A 488 20.19 15.79 -3.09
N ALA A 489 20.07 16.03 -1.78
CA ALA A 489 20.01 17.38 -1.19
C ALA A 489 21.32 18.15 -1.37
N GLU A 490 22.47 17.50 -1.15
CA GLU A 490 23.79 18.10 -1.35
C GLU A 490 24.07 18.43 -2.82
N LEU A 491 23.64 17.54 -3.75
CA LEU A 491 23.72 17.80 -5.18
C LEU A 491 22.92 19.03 -5.58
N ALA A 492 21.67 19.13 -5.10
CA ALA A 492 20.80 20.27 -5.37
C ALA A 492 21.36 21.57 -4.79
N HIS A 493 21.90 21.53 -3.56
CA HIS A 493 22.53 22.69 -2.93
C HIS A 493 23.75 23.17 -3.72
N LYS A 494 24.65 22.27 -4.10
CA LYS A 494 25.86 22.62 -4.88
C LYS A 494 25.54 23.13 -6.29
N GLN A 495 24.47 22.62 -6.92
CA GLN A 495 23.96 23.13 -8.20
C GLN A 495 23.37 24.55 -8.04
N GLY A 496 22.51 24.77 -7.04
CA GLY A 496 21.94 26.09 -6.75
C GLY A 496 23.02 27.14 -6.40
N VAL A 497 24.06 26.76 -5.66
CA VAL A 497 25.22 27.64 -5.39
C VAL A 497 26.02 27.92 -6.66
N ALA A 498 26.17 26.95 -7.56
CA ALA A 498 26.85 27.14 -8.83
C ALA A 498 26.07 28.08 -9.78
N GLU A 499 24.74 27.90 -9.84
CA GLU A 499 23.83 28.77 -10.61
C GLU A 499 23.77 30.18 -10.02
N SER A 500 23.73 30.31 -8.68
CA SER A 500 23.81 31.61 -8.01
C SER A 500 25.12 32.34 -8.25
N LYS A 501 26.26 31.62 -8.26
CA LYS A 501 27.56 32.20 -8.62
C LYS A 501 27.64 32.59 -10.10
N ALA A 502 27.03 31.80 -10.99
CA ALA A 502 26.94 32.13 -12.41
C ALA A 502 26.02 33.32 -12.67
N ALA A 503 24.92 33.43 -11.92
CA ALA A 503 23.99 34.57 -11.98
C ALA A 503 24.57 35.85 -11.34
N ALA A 504 25.41 35.73 -10.32
CA ALA A 504 26.09 36.87 -9.70
C ALA A 504 27.18 37.49 -10.61
N VAL A 505 27.58 36.77 -11.65
CA VAL A 505 28.48 37.29 -12.73
C VAL A 505 27.67 37.96 -13.85
N GLY A 506 26.34 37.80 -13.90
CA GLY A 506 25.42 38.39 -14.86
C GLY A 506 24.06 38.70 -14.26
N THR A 507 23.87 39.93 -13.79
CA THR A 507 22.61 40.62 -13.47
C THR A 507 21.64 39.98 -12.45
N GLU A 508 21.20 40.86 -11.54
CA GLU A 508 20.11 40.71 -10.57
C GLU A 508 18.87 40.03 -11.13
N SER A 509 18.45 38.91 -10.55
CA SER A 509 17.03 38.59 -10.42
C SER A 509 16.75 37.43 -9.44
N THR A 510 15.90 37.74 -8.48
CA THR A 510 14.91 36.96 -7.73
C THR A 510 15.38 35.93 -6.70
N GLY A 511 15.34 36.40 -5.45
CA GLY A 511 15.51 35.65 -4.19
C GLY A 511 14.41 34.69 -3.80
N PHE A 512 13.88 33.86 -4.71
CA PHE A 512 12.80 32.89 -4.38
C PHE A 512 13.32 31.45 -4.13
N LEU A 513 14.50 31.11 -4.59
CA LEU A 513 15.03 29.74 -4.50
C LEU A 513 15.87 29.45 -3.25
N ALA A 514 16.25 30.48 -2.48
CA ALA A 514 17.10 30.30 -1.29
C ALA A 514 16.41 29.59 -0.10
N HIS A 515 15.08 29.49 -0.10
CA HIS A 515 14.33 28.81 0.97
C HIS A 515 13.99 27.34 0.69
N ALA A 516 14.29 26.81 -0.49
CA ALA A 516 13.95 25.43 -0.85
C ALA A 516 15.00 24.37 -0.40
N THR A 517 16.14 24.81 0.12
CA THR A 517 17.24 23.93 0.50
C THR A 517 17.57 23.96 1.99
N ALA A 518 16.57 24.05 2.86
CA ALA A 518 16.78 23.76 4.26
C ALA A 518 17.21 22.29 4.42
N PRO A 519 18.18 21.98 5.30
CA PRO A 519 18.71 20.62 5.44
C PRO A 519 17.58 19.66 5.83
N ILE A 520 17.26 18.77 4.92
CA ILE A 520 16.13 17.83 5.02
C ILE A 520 16.30 16.84 6.17
N LEU A 521 17.51 16.71 6.73
CA LEU A 521 17.83 15.70 7.71
C LEU A 521 18.90 16.14 8.70
N MET A 522 18.50 16.54 9.90
CA MET A 522 19.39 16.44 11.05
C MET A 522 19.49 14.96 11.50
N PRO A 523 20.66 14.43 11.86
CA PRO A 523 20.76 13.08 12.40
C PRO A 523 19.95 12.98 13.69
N ALA A 524 19.11 11.94 13.81
CA ALA A 524 18.47 11.61 15.06
C ALA A 524 19.56 11.29 16.10
N ASP A 525 19.41 11.79 17.34
CA ASP A 525 20.33 11.49 18.42
C ASP A 525 20.54 9.96 18.55
N PRO A 526 21.76 9.43 18.36
CA PRO A 526 22.02 8.00 18.38
C PRO A 526 21.68 7.35 19.73
N LEU A 527 21.81 8.10 20.84
CA LEU A 527 21.51 7.63 22.18
C LEU A 527 20.01 7.45 22.40
N TYR A 528 19.22 8.42 21.96
CA TYR A 528 17.75 8.35 22.03
C TYR A 528 17.21 7.20 21.18
N THR A 529 17.69 7.05 19.95
CA THR A 529 17.29 5.96 19.07
C THR A 529 17.60 4.59 19.67
N LYS A 530 18.75 4.45 20.37
CA LYS A 530 19.17 3.19 21.00
C LYS A 530 18.32 2.83 22.21
N GLN A 531 18.01 3.79 23.08
CA GLN A 531 17.16 3.55 24.26
C GLN A 531 15.72 3.22 23.87
N MET A 532 15.17 3.97 22.92
CA MET A 532 13.81 3.75 22.42
C MET A 532 13.70 2.43 21.66
N GLN A 533 14.68 2.08 20.84
CA GLN A 533 14.75 0.80 20.16
C GLN A 533 14.76 -0.37 21.15
N THR A 534 15.54 -0.26 22.24
CA THR A 534 15.62 -1.30 23.27
C THR A 534 14.29 -1.44 24.04
N ALA A 535 13.61 -0.33 24.34
CA ALA A 535 12.31 -0.35 25.02
C ALA A 535 11.22 -0.95 24.11
N VAL A 536 11.16 -0.55 22.85
CA VAL A 536 10.19 -1.05 21.87
C VAL A 536 10.44 -2.53 21.54
N GLU A 537 11.70 -2.95 21.38
CA GLU A 537 12.03 -4.37 21.14
C GLU A 537 11.65 -5.26 22.33
N ARG A 538 11.77 -4.75 23.57
CA ARG A 538 11.41 -5.48 24.80
C ARG A 538 9.90 -5.65 24.99
N ILE A 539 9.10 -4.70 24.52
CA ILE A 539 7.67 -4.65 24.79
C ILE A 539 6.84 -5.11 23.58
N THR A 540 7.24 -4.72 22.35
CA THR A 540 6.46 -5.03 21.15
C THR A 540 6.52 -6.51 20.77
N GLY A 541 7.68 -7.15 20.97
CA GLY A 541 7.83 -8.59 20.70
C GLY A 541 6.91 -9.45 21.58
N PRO A 542 6.98 -9.33 22.93
CA PRO A 542 6.07 -10.02 23.83
C PRO A 542 4.59 -9.66 23.63
N ALA A 543 4.27 -8.38 23.41
CA ALA A 543 2.89 -7.95 23.19
C ALA A 543 2.29 -8.51 21.88
N LEU A 544 3.08 -8.56 20.82
CA LEU A 544 2.68 -9.20 19.55
C LEU A 544 2.49 -10.72 19.74
N LEU A 545 3.41 -11.36 20.47
CA LEU A 545 3.32 -12.78 20.77
C LEU A 545 2.06 -13.12 21.58
N VAL A 546 1.75 -12.33 22.63
CA VAL A 546 0.52 -12.47 23.42
C VAL A 546 -0.72 -12.25 22.56
N GLY A 547 -0.73 -11.24 21.70
CA GLY A 547 -1.82 -11.00 20.74
C GLY A 547 -2.03 -12.19 19.80
N ILE A 548 -0.96 -12.73 19.23
CA ILE A 548 -1.00 -13.90 18.35
C ILE A 548 -1.47 -15.16 19.09
N LEU A 549 -0.94 -15.42 20.28
CA LEU A 549 -1.35 -16.57 21.09
C LEU A 549 -2.82 -16.49 21.51
N SER A 550 -3.31 -15.30 21.86
CA SER A 550 -4.72 -15.06 22.18
C SER A 550 -5.61 -15.32 20.98
N LEU A 551 -5.15 -14.97 19.79
CA LEU A 551 -5.83 -15.19 18.53
C LEU A 551 -5.87 -16.68 18.15
N VAL A 552 -4.75 -17.37 18.29
CA VAL A 552 -4.65 -18.84 18.07
C VAL A 552 -5.56 -19.58 19.05
N TRP A 553 -5.55 -19.19 20.33
CA TRP A 553 -6.45 -19.75 21.35
C TRP A 553 -7.92 -19.60 20.97
N MET A 554 -8.34 -18.41 20.53
CA MET A 554 -9.72 -18.18 20.08
C MET A 554 -10.10 -19.08 18.91
N ILE A 555 -9.21 -19.26 17.91
CA ILE A 555 -9.45 -20.10 16.74
C ILE A 555 -9.60 -21.57 17.14
N LEU A 556 -8.69 -22.07 17.96
CA LEU A 556 -8.74 -23.45 18.44
C LEU A 556 -10.03 -23.75 19.19
N ARG A 557 -10.55 -22.75 19.89
CA ARG A 557 -11.80 -22.87 20.63
C ARG A 557 -13.05 -22.77 19.76
N THR A 558 -13.13 -21.81 18.85
CA THR A 558 -14.27 -21.68 17.90
C THR A 558 -14.42 -22.91 17.01
N ARG A 559 -13.34 -23.67 16.79
CA ARG A 559 -13.36 -24.95 16.08
C ARG A 559 -13.64 -26.16 16.96
N GLY A 560 -13.96 -25.98 18.24
CA GLY A 560 -14.23 -27.08 19.16
C GLY A 560 -13.01 -27.92 19.55
N VAL A 561 -11.79 -27.50 19.16
CA VAL A 561 -10.54 -28.20 19.49
C VAL A 561 -10.26 -28.09 21.00
N VAL A 562 -10.64 -26.96 21.60
CA VAL A 562 -10.54 -26.73 23.06
C VAL A 562 -11.95 -26.38 23.57
N ARG A 563 -12.50 -27.22 24.45
CA ARG A 563 -13.73 -26.92 25.19
C ARG A 563 -13.37 -26.04 26.39
N GLY A 564 -13.82 -24.81 26.39
CA GLY A 564 -13.39 -23.84 27.36
C GLY A 564 -14.28 -23.65 28.56
N VAL A 565 -13.77 -22.91 29.52
CA VAL A 565 -14.33 -22.66 30.86
C VAL A 565 -15.25 -21.43 30.86
N LEU A 566 -15.18 -20.56 29.83
CA LEU A 566 -15.93 -19.29 29.74
C LEU A 566 -17.02 -19.36 28.68
N SER A 567 -18.09 -18.60 28.86
CA SER A 567 -19.18 -18.50 27.88
C SER A 567 -18.71 -17.83 26.58
N GLU A 568 -19.32 -18.16 25.45
CA GLU A 568 -18.96 -17.64 24.12
C GLU A 568 -18.94 -16.11 24.05
N SER A 569 -19.89 -15.45 24.73
CA SER A 569 -19.98 -13.99 24.80
C SER A 569 -18.84 -13.35 25.59
N THR A 570 -18.37 -14.00 26.66
CA THR A 570 -17.29 -13.49 27.51
C THR A 570 -15.94 -13.58 26.81
N GLU A 571 -15.74 -14.58 25.96
CA GLU A 571 -14.48 -14.76 25.23
C GLU A 571 -14.32 -13.80 24.10
N VAL A 572 -15.39 -13.57 23.37
CA VAL A 572 -15.42 -12.59 22.31
C VAL A 572 -15.11 -11.20 22.87
N ALA A 573 -15.70 -10.86 24.02
CA ALA A 573 -15.38 -9.62 24.73
C ALA A 573 -13.90 -9.59 25.17
N THR A 574 -13.37 -10.71 25.68
CA THR A 574 -11.97 -10.80 26.16
C THR A 574 -10.97 -10.62 25.00
N VAL A 575 -11.22 -11.22 23.84
CA VAL A 575 -10.34 -11.08 22.68
C VAL A 575 -10.42 -9.69 22.06
N SER A 576 -11.62 -9.10 21.99
CA SER A 576 -11.78 -7.71 21.53
C SER A 576 -11.08 -6.72 22.46
N VAL A 577 -11.15 -6.96 23.77
CA VAL A 577 -10.43 -6.18 24.79
C VAL A 577 -8.91 -6.38 24.67
N LEU A 578 -8.42 -7.60 24.44
CA LEU A 578 -7.00 -7.89 24.24
C LEU A 578 -6.45 -7.24 22.96
N TRP A 579 -7.20 -7.27 21.86
CA TRP A 579 -6.84 -6.54 20.63
C TRP A 579 -6.88 -5.02 20.83
N GLY A 580 -7.94 -4.51 21.44
CA GLY A 580 -8.02 -3.11 21.82
C GLY A 580 -6.89 -2.72 22.76
N PHE A 581 -6.54 -3.57 23.74
CA PHE A 581 -5.42 -3.36 24.64
C PHE A 581 -4.07 -3.39 23.91
N LEU A 582 -3.86 -4.29 22.93
CA LEU A 582 -2.65 -4.33 22.11
C LEU A 582 -2.49 -3.05 21.29
N PHE A 583 -3.56 -2.57 20.66
CA PHE A 583 -3.56 -1.30 19.92
C PHE A 583 -3.36 -0.10 20.84
N VAL A 584 -4.01 -0.07 22.01
CA VAL A 584 -3.83 0.96 23.04
C VAL A 584 -2.42 0.91 23.61
N LEU A 585 -1.86 -0.29 23.84
CA LEU A 585 -0.50 -0.48 24.36
C LEU A 585 0.54 0.01 23.34
N VAL A 586 0.42 -0.33 22.06
CA VAL A 586 1.30 0.18 20.99
C VAL A 586 1.18 1.70 20.88
N SER A 587 -0.04 2.23 20.99
CA SER A 587 -0.30 3.68 21.00
C SER A 587 0.24 4.35 22.27
N ALA A 588 0.08 3.72 23.47
CA ALA A 588 0.58 4.23 24.74
C ALA A 588 2.11 4.17 24.83
N ILE A 589 2.76 3.15 24.27
CA ILE A 589 4.21 3.07 24.16
C ILE A 589 4.75 4.21 23.29
N GLY A 590 4.07 4.50 22.17
CA GLY A 590 4.37 5.67 21.36
C GLY A 590 4.21 6.99 22.13
N LEU A 591 3.23 7.09 23.01
CA LEU A 591 2.97 8.26 23.86
C LEU A 591 3.92 8.35 25.07
N MET A 592 4.27 7.23 25.72
CA MET A 592 5.21 7.18 26.85
C MET A 592 6.64 7.48 26.40
N SER A 593 7.09 6.96 25.27
CA SER A 593 8.41 7.28 24.75
C SER A 593 8.55 8.77 24.41
N ALA A 594 7.43 9.46 24.13
CA ALA A 594 7.39 10.91 23.96
C ALA A 594 7.42 11.70 25.29
N ARG A 595 7.12 11.07 26.46
CA ARG A 595 7.19 11.71 27.79
C ARG A 595 8.56 11.61 28.44
N ILE A 596 9.33 10.56 28.16
CA ILE A 596 10.68 10.34 28.73
C ILE A 596 11.67 11.45 28.29
N HIS A 597 11.34 12.23 27.28
CA HIS A 597 12.16 13.37 26.84
C HIS A 597 11.86 14.70 27.53
N ARG A 598 10.92 14.75 28.47
CA ARG A 598 10.62 15.98 29.24
C ARG A 598 11.19 15.98 30.66
N SER A 599 11.80 14.89 31.08
CA SER A 599 12.58 14.76 32.35
C SER A 599 14.08 14.61 32.04
#